data_cda09c807863d64ba68b35131bed585a
#
_entry.id   cda09c807863d64ba68b35131bed585a
#
_cell.length_a   1.000
_cell.length_b   1.000
_cell.length_c   1.000
_cell.angle_alpha   90.00
_cell.angle_beta   90.00
_cell.angle_gamma   90.00
#
_symmetry.space_group_name_H-M   'P 1'
#
loop_
_entity.id
_entity.type
_entity.pdbx_description
1 polymer ?
#
loop_
_entity_poly.entity_id
_entity_poly.type
_entity_poly.pdbx_seq_one_letter_code
_entity_poly.pdbx_strand_id
1 'polypeptide(L)'
;MKNKNVQYLDNIKNSVNELLDFYTDNHRKTLSIRFDVRYPQDYIGDTSSKNISDCMAHMVKKYKRRKCDPYYIWVREQNKSDHPHYHCLFLLDGTRVKTYNHVFKSVETIWNSTLDIDRDSKGLIDYCTNKSNRDYNGKMITRTSDVEKFDSRLDEVKQQALYLAKAYTKGPVYDGQRNFGMSRLPKNKNIDSHNSDNN
;
A
#
# COMPACT_ATOMS: atom_id res chain seq x y z
N MET A 1 -19.21 17.83 -16.89
CA MET A 1 -18.10 16.88 -16.64
C MET A 1 -18.67 15.47 -16.68
N LYS A 2 -18.20 14.61 -17.62
CA LYS A 2 -18.70 13.22 -17.71
C LYS A 2 -18.17 12.44 -16.51
N ASN A 3 -19.04 12.01 -15.59
CA ASN A 3 -18.73 11.01 -14.59
C ASN A 3 -18.36 9.72 -15.33
N LYS A 4 -17.06 9.49 -15.52
CA LYS A 4 -16.58 8.17 -15.94
C LYS A 4 -16.85 7.24 -14.76
N ASN A 5 -17.77 6.31 -14.92
CA ASN A 5 -17.92 5.20 -13.98
C ASN A 5 -16.55 4.50 -13.87
N VAL A 6 -15.85 4.72 -12.77
CA VAL A 6 -14.55 4.09 -12.51
C VAL A 6 -14.83 2.66 -12.08
N GLN A 7 -14.46 1.71 -12.93
CA GLN A 7 -14.52 0.29 -12.58
C GLN A 7 -13.34 -0.08 -11.69
N TYR A 8 -13.59 -0.81 -10.63
CA TYR A 8 -12.58 -1.32 -9.71
C TYR A 8 -12.48 -2.84 -9.82
N LEU A 9 -11.29 -3.38 -9.55
CA LEU A 9 -11.09 -4.82 -9.38
C LEU A 9 -11.49 -5.19 -7.94
N ASP A 10 -12.57 -5.96 -7.81
CA ASP A 10 -13.20 -6.27 -6.51
C ASP A 10 -12.25 -6.99 -5.55
N ASN A 11 -11.42 -7.91 -6.05
CA ASN A 11 -10.44 -8.60 -5.22
C ASN A 11 -9.43 -7.65 -4.59
N ILE A 12 -8.93 -6.65 -5.34
CA ILE A 12 -7.99 -5.65 -4.81
C ILE A 12 -8.72 -4.69 -3.87
N LYS A 13 -9.93 -4.25 -4.23
CA LYS A 13 -10.77 -3.41 -3.37
C LYS A 13 -11.04 -4.06 -2.02
N ASN A 14 -11.43 -5.33 -2.03
CA ASN A 14 -11.70 -6.09 -0.81
C ASN A 14 -10.43 -6.25 0.03
N SER A 15 -9.30 -6.58 -0.59
CA SER A 15 -8.00 -6.69 0.10
C SER A 15 -7.55 -5.37 0.74
N VAL A 16 -7.77 -4.23 0.08
CA VAL A 16 -7.46 -2.90 0.64
C VAL A 16 -8.33 -2.61 1.86
N ASN A 17 -9.64 -2.86 1.75
CA ASN A 17 -10.56 -2.62 2.86
C ASN A 17 -10.26 -3.53 4.05
N GLU A 18 -10.09 -4.84 3.81
CA GLU A 18 -9.74 -5.83 4.83
C GLU A 18 -8.44 -5.46 5.57
N LEU A 19 -7.41 -5.01 4.82
CA LEU A 19 -6.16 -4.57 5.40
C LEU A 19 -6.33 -3.33 6.30
N LEU A 20 -7.10 -2.34 5.85
CA LEU A 20 -7.34 -1.11 6.61
C LEU A 20 -8.18 -1.38 7.86
N ASP A 21 -9.25 -2.18 7.73
CA ASP A 21 -10.12 -2.54 8.84
C ASP A 21 -9.33 -3.33 9.88
N PHE A 22 -8.62 -4.40 9.46
CA PHE A 22 -7.75 -5.16 10.36
C PHE A 22 -6.76 -4.26 11.08
N TYR A 23 -6.09 -3.37 10.36
CA TYR A 23 -5.04 -2.55 10.96
C TYR A 23 -5.60 -1.54 11.97
N THR A 24 -6.70 -0.86 11.62
CA THR A 24 -7.34 0.13 12.51
C THR A 24 -8.04 -0.51 13.72
N ASP A 25 -8.44 -1.77 13.61
CA ASP A 25 -9.01 -2.51 14.75
C ASP A 25 -7.94 -2.91 15.77
N ASN A 26 -6.71 -3.12 15.31
CA ASN A 26 -5.60 -3.55 16.18
C ASN A 26 -4.69 -2.40 16.65
N HIS A 27 -4.86 -1.18 16.15
CA HIS A 27 -4.03 -0.03 16.49
C HIS A 27 -4.86 1.19 16.86
N ARG A 28 -4.51 1.81 18.00
CA ARG A 28 -5.14 3.08 18.42
C ARG A 28 -4.88 4.21 17.43
N LYS A 29 -3.70 4.22 16.78
CA LYS A 29 -3.34 5.18 15.75
C LYS A 29 -2.71 4.45 14.59
N THR A 30 -3.18 4.75 13.39
CA THR A 30 -2.68 4.21 12.12
C THR A 30 -2.16 5.35 11.26
N LEU A 31 -0.89 5.30 10.91
CA LEU A 31 -0.34 6.18 9.87
C LEU A 31 -0.45 5.47 8.53
N SER A 32 -1.31 5.97 7.67
CA SER A 32 -1.52 5.47 6.31
C SER A 32 -0.71 6.30 5.31
N ILE A 33 0.17 5.65 4.55
CA ILE A 33 1.08 6.29 3.61
C ILE A 33 0.90 5.66 2.24
N ARG A 34 0.61 6.49 1.25
CA ARG A 34 0.52 6.08 -0.14
C ARG A 34 1.72 6.59 -0.93
N PHE A 35 2.28 5.76 -1.79
CA PHE A 35 3.33 6.14 -2.74
C PHE A 35 3.31 5.25 -3.97
N ASP A 36 3.80 5.76 -5.08
CA ASP A 36 3.99 4.99 -6.29
C ASP A 36 5.48 4.78 -6.54
N VAL A 37 5.83 3.60 -7.05
CA VAL A 37 7.22 3.21 -7.33
C VAL A 37 7.36 2.92 -8.82
N ARG A 38 8.40 3.48 -9.44
CA ARG A 38 8.69 3.35 -10.88
C ARG A 38 10.10 2.87 -11.11
N TYR A 39 10.32 2.24 -12.25
CA TYR A 39 11.66 1.98 -12.76
C TYR A 39 12.23 3.23 -13.45
N PRO A 40 13.57 3.38 -13.52
CA PRO A 40 14.17 4.31 -14.45
C PRO A 40 13.74 4.00 -15.89
N GLN A 41 13.65 5.02 -16.73
CA GLN A 41 13.21 4.84 -18.12
C GLN A 41 14.21 3.98 -18.92
N ASP A 42 15.49 4.09 -18.59
CA ASP A 42 16.60 3.36 -19.22
C ASP A 42 16.99 2.06 -18.49
N TYR A 43 16.12 1.57 -17.59
CA TYR A 43 16.39 0.35 -16.83
C TYR A 43 16.30 -0.89 -17.73
N ILE A 44 17.36 -1.69 -17.75
CA ILE A 44 17.48 -2.91 -18.59
C ILE A 44 17.46 -4.21 -17.77
N GLY A 45 17.30 -4.13 -16.45
CA GLY A 45 17.26 -5.28 -15.56
C GLY A 45 15.90 -5.97 -15.52
N ASP A 46 15.78 -6.96 -14.62
CA ASP A 46 14.51 -7.64 -14.37
C ASP A 46 13.44 -6.67 -13.83
N THR A 47 12.28 -6.63 -14.48
CA THR A 47 11.12 -5.82 -14.08
C THR A 47 9.97 -6.68 -13.53
N SER A 48 10.27 -7.89 -13.08
CA SER A 48 9.30 -8.76 -12.45
C SER A 48 8.78 -8.21 -11.12
N SER A 49 7.68 -8.75 -10.64
CA SER A 49 7.11 -8.39 -9.32
C SER A 49 7.99 -8.82 -8.14
N LYS A 50 9.13 -9.48 -8.40
CA LYS A 50 10.13 -9.81 -7.39
C LYS A 50 10.74 -8.56 -6.77
N ASN A 51 11.12 -7.56 -7.59
CA ASN A 51 11.74 -6.33 -7.11
C ASN A 51 10.87 -5.56 -6.12
N ILE A 52 9.59 -5.38 -6.43
CA ILE A 52 8.68 -4.71 -5.48
C ILE A 52 8.45 -5.56 -4.23
N SER A 53 8.40 -6.87 -4.37
CA SER A 53 8.25 -7.80 -3.22
C SER A 53 9.46 -7.72 -2.30
N ASP A 54 10.67 -7.70 -2.84
CA ASP A 54 11.93 -7.56 -2.08
C ASP A 54 12.01 -6.18 -1.41
N CYS A 55 11.68 -5.11 -2.13
CA CYS A 55 11.61 -3.77 -1.56
C CYS A 55 10.67 -3.72 -0.35
N MET A 56 9.45 -4.25 -0.48
CA MET A 56 8.49 -4.28 0.62
C MET A 56 8.95 -5.16 1.79
N ALA A 57 9.60 -6.30 1.51
CA ALA A 57 10.18 -7.14 2.56
C ALA A 57 11.25 -6.38 3.36
N HIS A 58 12.13 -5.62 2.69
CA HIS A 58 13.13 -4.79 3.35
C HIS A 58 12.50 -3.64 4.15
N MET A 59 11.47 -2.98 3.60
CA MET A 59 10.68 -1.98 4.32
C MET A 59 10.06 -2.57 5.59
N VAL A 60 9.40 -3.71 5.50
CA VAL A 60 8.80 -4.41 6.65
C VAL A 60 9.88 -4.75 7.68
N LYS A 61 11.00 -5.35 7.26
CA LYS A 61 12.12 -5.68 8.17
C LYS A 61 12.65 -4.44 8.91
N LYS A 62 12.83 -3.32 8.20
CA LYS A 62 13.31 -2.05 8.78
C LYS A 62 12.35 -1.51 9.85
N TYR A 63 11.05 -1.48 9.56
CA TYR A 63 10.04 -0.91 10.47
C TYR A 63 9.64 -1.87 11.61
N LYS A 64 9.71 -3.19 11.40
CA LYS A 64 9.57 -4.18 12.49
C LYS A 64 10.67 -4.02 13.56
N ARG A 65 11.92 -3.79 13.14
CA ARG A 65 13.03 -3.51 14.09
C ARG A 65 12.78 -2.27 14.95
N ARG A 66 11.98 -1.32 14.44
CA ARG A 66 11.56 -0.10 15.16
C ARG A 66 10.27 -0.28 15.94
N LYS A 67 9.72 -1.49 16.00
CA LYS A 67 8.45 -1.83 16.66
C LYS A 67 7.26 -1.00 16.12
N CYS A 68 7.25 -0.73 14.81
CA CYS A 68 6.23 0.10 14.15
C CYS A 68 5.12 -0.73 13.48
N ASP A 69 5.13 -2.04 13.66
CA ASP A 69 4.16 -3.02 13.12
C ASP A 69 3.72 -2.74 11.68
N PRO A 70 4.63 -2.85 10.70
CA PRO A 70 4.35 -2.47 9.31
C PRO A 70 3.48 -3.49 8.59
N TYR A 71 2.47 -2.99 7.87
CA TYR A 71 1.67 -3.74 6.91
C TYR A 71 1.62 -3.00 5.58
N TYR A 72 1.39 -3.72 4.47
CA TYR A 72 1.37 -3.12 3.14
C TYR A 72 0.45 -3.87 2.17
N ILE A 73 0.08 -3.17 1.12
CA ILE A 73 -0.38 -3.73 -0.14
C ILE A 73 0.27 -2.93 -1.29
N TRP A 74 0.71 -3.63 -2.33
CA TRP A 74 1.13 -3.04 -3.59
C TRP A 74 0.34 -3.62 -4.74
N VAL A 75 0.09 -2.82 -5.77
CA VAL A 75 -0.62 -3.21 -6.98
C VAL A 75 0.17 -2.77 -8.19
N ARG A 76 0.40 -3.71 -9.10
CA ARG A 76 1.11 -3.49 -10.36
C ARG A 76 0.20 -2.77 -11.36
N GLU A 77 0.75 -1.79 -12.02
CA GLU A 77 0.15 -1.13 -13.16
C GLU A 77 1.12 -1.13 -14.33
N GLN A 78 0.62 -1.50 -15.51
CA GLN A 78 1.37 -1.35 -16.75
C GLN A 78 0.36 -1.13 -17.87
N ASN A 79 0.35 0.06 -18.43
CA ASN A 79 -0.52 0.42 -19.55
C ASN A 79 0.35 0.53 -20.82
N LYS A 80 0.76 1.73 -21.21
CA LYS A 80 1.57 1.99 -22.40
C LYS A 80 3.07 2.19 -22.08
N SER A 81 3.45 2.01 -20.83
CA SER A 81 4.82 2.18 -20.35
C SER A 81 5.64 0.93 -20.61
N ASP A 82 6.91 1.10 -20.97
CA ASP A 82 7.86 -0.01 -21.18
C ASP A 82 8.08 -0.81 -19.88
N HIS A 83 7.99 -0.12 -18.73
CA HIS A 83 8.14 -0.74 -17.42
C HIS A 83 6.86 -0.66 -16.59
N PRO A 84 6.58 -1.66 -15.74
CA PRO A 84 5.51 -1.56 -14.76
C PRO A 84 5.84 -0.50 -13.72
N HIS A 85 4.80 0.07 -13.12
CA HIS A 85 4.93 0.82 -11.88
C HIS A 85 3.96 0.26 -10.84
N TYR A 86 4.21 0.58 -9.59
CA TYR A 86 3.49 -0.02 -8.46
C TYR A 86 2.87 1.07 -7.61
N HIS A 87 1.56 0.94 -7.37
CA HIS A 87 0.86 1.74 -6.38
C HIS A 87 0.93 1.04 -5.04
N CYS A 88 1.38 1.72 -4.02
CA CYS A 88 1.65 1.15 -2.72
C CYS A 88 0.86 1.87 -1.63
N LEU A 89 0.32 1.10 -0.70
CA LEU A 89 -0.19 1.55 0.59
C LEU A 89 0.65 0.90 1.69
N PHE A 90 1.17 1.70 2.61
CA PHE A 90 2.00 1.26 3.72
C PHE A 90 1.41 1.79 5.03
N LEU A 91 1.15 0.89 5.96
CA LEU A 91 0.53 1.19 7.25
C LEU A 91 1.56 1.01 8.37
N LEU A 92 1.57 1.93 9.31
CA LEU A 92 2.46 1.92 10.48
C LEU A 92 1.68 2.30 11.75
N ASP A 93 2.13 1.78 12.89
CA ASP A 93 1.65 2.23 14.19
C ASP A 93 1.94 3.73 14.38
N GLY A 94 0.90 4.54 14.29
CA GLY A 94 0.95 6.00 14.41
C GLY A 94 1.33 6.50 15.79
N THR A 95 1.43 5.63 16.80
CA THR A 95 1.99 5.97 18.11
C THR A 95 3.52 6.01 18.05
N ARG A 96 4.13 5.27 17.14
CA ARG A 96 5.58 5.15 16.92
C ARG A 96 6.09 6.04 15.80
N VAL A 97 5.31 6.21 14.74
CA VAL A 97 5.68 7.01 13.57
C VAL A 97 4.65 8.10 13.34
N LYS A 98 5.07 9.36 13.50
CA LYS A 98 4.17 10.51 13.40
C LYS A 98 4.17 11.16 12.01
N THR A 99 5.23 10.96 11.23
CA THR A 99 5.41 11.62 9.94
C THR A 99 5.91 10.65 8.87
N TYR A 100 5.57 10.92 7.62
CA TYR A 100 5.90 10.07 6.47
C TYR A 100 7.29 10.35 5.83
N ASN A 101 7.92 11.49 6.14
CA ASN A 101 9.16 11.91 5.45
C ASN A 101 10.28 10.86 5.50
N HIS A 102 10.48 10.25 6.68
CA HIS A 102 11.48 9.19 6.84
C HIS A 102 11.09 7.89 6.11
N VAL A 103 9.79 7.68 5.89
CA VAL A 103 9.30 6.52 5.15
C VAL A 103 9.68 6.67 3.68
N PHE A 104 9.45 7.83 3.09
CA PHE A 104 9.82 8.10 1.71
C PHE A 104 11.33 7.96 1.46
N LYS A 105 12.17 8.56 2.31
CA LYS A 105 13.63 8.36 2.24
C LYS A 105 14.03 6.88 2.35
N SER A 106 13.28 6.11 3.13
CA SER A 106 13.54 4.67 3.23
C SER A 106 13.15 3.93 1.96
N VAL A 107 12.02 4.27 1.35
CA VAL A 107 11.59 3.67 0.07
C VAL A 107 12.62 3.98 -1.02
N GLU A 108 13.04 5.24 -1.15
CA GLU A 108 14.06 5.67 -2.13
C GLU A 108 15.34 4.84 -2.01
N THR A 109 15.91 4.80 -0.81
CA THR A 109 17.16 4.07 -0.55
C THR A 109 17.00 2.57 -0.83
N ILE A 110 15.89 1.97 -0.37
CA ILE A 110 15.67 0.52 -0.52
C ILE A 110 15.37 0.18 -1.98
N TRP A 111 14.61 1.03 -2.71
CA TRP A 111 14.31 0.79 -4.12
C TRP A 111 15.58 0.85 -4.96
N ASN A 112 16.41 1.86 -4.79
CA ASN A 112 17.70 1.95 -5.48
C ASN A 112 18.59 0.72 -5.19
N SER A 113 18.69 0.32 -3.92
CA SER A 113 19.43 -0.89 -3.55
C SER A 113 18.82 -2.17 -4.13
N THR A 114 17.50 -2.25 -4.27
CA THR A 114 16.83 -3.41 -4.86
C THR A 114 17.11 -3.52 -6.36
N LEU A 115 17.23 -2.38 -7.05
CA LEU A 115 17.53 -2.32 -8.48
C LEU A 115 19.04 -2.34 -8.80
N ASP A 116 19.86 -2.33 -7.76
CA ASP A 116 21.35 -2.21 -7.89
C ASP A 116 21.73 -0.98 -8.72
N ILE A 117 21.12 0.17 -8.43
CA ILE A 117 21.40 1.44 -9.10
C ILE A 117 21.99 2.45 -8.13
N ASP A 118 23.10 3.10 -8.56
CA ASP A 118 23.72 4.21 -7.84
C ASP A 118 23.41 5.53 -8.53
N ARG A 119 22.18 6.01 -8.34
CA ARG A 119 21.74 7.30 -8.88
C ARG A 119 20.71 7.96 -7.98
N ASP A 120 20.46 9.24 -8.23
CA ASP A 120 19.35 9.95 -7.60
C ASP A 120 18.02 9.24 -7.94
N SER A 121 17.26 8.87 -6.91
CA SER A 121 15.91 8.28 -7.02
C SER A 121 14.84 9.29 -7.41
N LYS A 122 15.23 10.53 -7.72
CA LYS A 122 14.29 11.59 -8.09
C LYS A 122 13.41 11.18 -9.26
N GLY A 123 12.10 11.21 -9.03
CA GLY A 123 11.10 10.81 -10.02
C GLY A 123 10.78 9.30 -10.05
N LEU A 124 11.54 8.45 -9.35
CA LEU A 124 11.24 7.02 -9.23
C LEU A 124 10.17 6.76 -8.16
N ILE A 125 10.08 7.62 -7.16
CA ILE A 125 9.07 7.56 -6.12
C ILE A 125 8.14 8.77 -6.25
N ASP A 126 6.86 8.51 -6.50
CA ASP A 126 5.81 9.53 -6.44
C ASP A 126 5.17 9.48 -5.06
N TYR A 127 5.25 10.56 -4.34
CA TYR A 127 4.71 10.65 -2.96
C TYR A 127 3.20 10.85 -2.92
N CYS A 128 2.53 10.81 -4.06
CA CYS A 128 1.09 10.96 -4.19
C CYS A 128 0.55 12.19 -3.44
N THR A 129 1.32 13.29 -3.45
CA THR A 129 0.91 14.55 -2.83
C THR A 129 0.09 15.37 -3.80
N ASN A 130 -1.01 15.94 -3.31
CA ASN A 130 -1.75 16.93 -4.09
C ASN A 130 -1.05 18.29 -3.99
N LYS A 131 -0.74 18.92 -5.12
CA LYS A 131 -0.10 20.25 -5.16
C LYS A 131 -0.90 21.34 -4.44
N SER A 132 -2.23 21.19 -4.38
CA SER A 132 -3.15 22.12 -3.72
C SER A 132 -3.40 21.79 -2.23
N ASN A 133 -3.07 20.59 -1.78
CA ASN A 133 -3.29 20.16 -0.40
C ASN A 133 -2.09 19.35 0.09
N ARG A 134 -1.19 19.99 0.84
CA ARG A 134 0.02 19.37 1.39
C ARG A 134 -0.26 18.22 2.36
N ASP A 135 -1.47 18.16 2.94
CA ASP A 135 -1.88 17.12 3.89
C ASP A 135 -2.49 15.88 3.23
N TYR A 136 -2.36 15.77 1.90
CA TYR A 136 -3.00 14.68 1.16
C TYR A 136 -2.43 13.30 1.48
N ASN A 137 -1.16 13.21 1.83
CA ASN A 137 -0.50 11.94 2.18
C ASN A 137 -0.13 11.88 3.66
N GLY A 138 0.19 10.67 4.14
CA GLY A 138 0.54 10.46 5.54
C GLY A 138 -0.63 10.70 6.49
N LYS A 139 -1.82 10.20 6.13
CA LYS A 139 -3.04 10.36 6.93
C LYS A 139 -2.96 9.59 8.23
N MET A 140 -3.17 10.31 9.32
CA MET A 140 -3.30 9.71 10.66
C MET A 140 -4.76 9.40 10.93
N ILE A 141 -5.08 8.12 11.13
CA ILE A 141 -6.37 7.64 11.64
C ILE A 141 -6.18 7.40 13.14
N THR A 142 -7.04 8.01 13.95
CA THR A 142 -6.96 7.86 15.41
C THR A 142 -8.29 7.36 15.93
N ARG A 143 -8.27 6.20 16.60
CA ARG A 143 -9.45 5.68 17.30
C ARG A 143 -9.72 6.55 18.51
N THR A 144 -10.86 7.19 18.54
CA THR A 144 -11.33 8.09 19.60
C THR A 144 -12.72 7.64 20.08
N SER A 145 -13.23 8.26 21.14
CA SER A 145 -14.61 8.08 21.58
C SER A 145 -15.63 8.70 20.61
N ASP A 146 -15.19 9.61 19.76
CA ASP A 146 -15.97 10.19 18.67
C ASP A 146 -15.94 9.23 17.47
N VAL A 147 -16.93 8.36 17.39
CA VAL A 147 -17.04 7.32 16.36
C VAL A 147 -17.22 7.92 14.97
N GLU A 148 -18.03 8.96 14.83
CA GLU A 148 -18.30 9.60 13.53
C GLU A 148 -17.00 10.19 12.94
N LYS A 149 -16.18 10.81 13.77
CA LYS A 149 -14.89 11.36 13.35
C LYS A 149 -13.90 10.27 12.94
N PHE A 150 -13.88 9.16 13.65
CA PHE A 150 -13.06 8.00 13.30
C PHE A 150 -13.50 7.41 11.97
N ASP A 151 -14.80 7.12 11.80
CA ASP A 151 -15.36 6.52 10.60
C ASP A 151 -15.14 7.43 9.38
N SER A 152 -15.42 8.73 9.50
CA SER A 152 -15.18 9.71 8.44
C SER A 152 -13.71 9.72 7.99
N ARG A 153 -12.76 9.63 8.94
CA ARG A 153 -11.34 9.60 8.60
C ARG A 153 -10.93 8.29 7.95
N LEU A 154 -11.45 7.16 8.42
CA LEU A 154 -11.21 5.84 7.84
C LEU A 154 -11.77 5.77 6.41
N ASP A 155 -12.97 6.27 6.18
CA ASP A 155 -13.59 6.32 4.86
C ASP A 155 -12.79 7.21 3.89
N GLU A 156 -12.31 8.37 4.34
CA GLU A 156 -11.42 9.21 3.53
C GLU A 156 -10.18 8.43 3.07
N VAL A 157 -9.55 7.68 3.97
CA VAL A 157 -8.37 6.87 3.63
C VAL A 157 -8.73 5.71 2.72
N LYS A 158 -9.85 5.02 2.96
CA LYS A 158 -10.35 3.96 2.07
C LYS A 158 -10.59 4.49 0.65
N GLN A 159 -11.26 5.64 0.51
CA GLN A 159 -11.49 6.27 -0.80
C GLN A 159 -10.18 6.61 -1.52
N GLN A 160 -9.18 7.12 -0.82
CA GLN A 160 -7.86 7.36 -1.41
C GLN A 160 -7.16 6.06 -1.82
N ALA A 161 -7.28 5.02 -1.01
CA ALA A 161 -6.68 3.72 -1.27
C ALA A 161 -7.37 2.95 -2.42
N LEU A 162 -8.65 3.22 -2.70
CA LEU A 162 -9.36 2.64 -3.85
C LEU A 162 -8.69 2.98 -5.20
N TYR A 163 -7.83 3.98 -5.25
CA TYR A 163 -7.02 4.24 -6.44
C TYR A 163 -6.19 3.02 -6.85
N LEU A 164 -5.74 2.20 -5.90
CA LEU A 164 -4.98 0.99 -6.16
C LEU A 164 -5.80 -0.04 -6.96
N ALA A 165 -7.12 -0.04 -6.81
CA ALA A 165 -8.03 -1.00 -7.42
C ALA A 165 -8.57 -0.60 -8.80
N LYS A 166 -8.18 0.57 -9.37
CA LYS A 166 -8.68 1.02 -10.68
C LYS A 166 -8.39 0.00 -11.78
N ALA A 167 -9.43 -0.51 -12.43
CA ALA A 167 -9.32 -1.61 -13.39
C ALA A 167 -8.67 -1.19 -14.73
N TYR A 168 -8.96 0.02 -15.22
CA TYR A 168 -8.55 0.46 -16.54
C TYR A 168 -7.03 0.69 -16.72
N THR A 169 -6.29 0.72 -15.63
CA THR A 169 -4.84 0.94 -15.64
C THR A 169 -4.04 -0.36 -15.48
N LYS A 170 -4.74 -1.51 -15.30
CA LYS A 170 -4.11 -2.80 -15.12
C LYS A 170 -3.98 -3.50 -16.47
N GLY A 171 -2.77 -3.53 -17.01
CA GLY A 171 -2.44 -4.30 -18.20
C GLY A 171 -2.56 -5.81 -17.99
N PRO A 172 -2.37 -6.62 -19.05
CA PRO A 172 -2.38 -8.07 -18.94
C PRO A 172 -1.31 -8.55 -17.95
N VAL A 173 -1.63 -9.63 -17.22
CA VAL A 173 -0.67 -10.31 -16.37
C VAL A 173 0.11 -11.29 -17.22
N TYR A 174 1.41 -11.12 -17.28
CA TYR A 174 2.28 -12.11 -17.92
C TYR A 174 2.51 -13.29 -16.95
N ASP A 175 2.72 -14.48 -17.51
CA ASP A 175 2.96 -15.70 -16.74
C ASP A 175 4.03 -15.51 -15.66
N GLY A 176 3.74 -15.99 -14.45
CA GLY A 176 4.65 -15.89 -13.30
C GLY A 176 4.67 -14.53 -12.58
N GLN A 177 3.93 -13.54 -13.05
CA GLN A 177 3.85 -12.23 -12.40
C GLN A 177 2.58 -12.08 -11.56
N ARG A 178 2.68 -11.29 -10.48
CA ARG A 178 1.54 -10.96 -9.63
C ARG A 178 1.00 -9.59 -9.96
N ASN A 179 -0.32 -9.45 -9.97
CA ASN A 179 -0.98 -8.14 -10.09
C ASN A 179 -0.91 -7.33 -8.80
N PHE A 180 -0.86 -7.99 -7.66
CA PHE A 180 -0.71 -7.36 -6.36
C PHE A 180 -0.05 -8.29 -5.35
N GLY A 181 0.43 -7.73 -4.27
CA GLY A 181 0.93 -8.44 -3.11
C GLY A 181 0.65 -7.64 -1.84
N MET A 182 0.40 -8.33 -0.73
CA MET A 182 0.09 -7.70 0.54
C MET A 182 0.69 -8.47 1.72
N SER A 183 0.75 -7.81 2.87
CA SER A 183 1.04 -8.46 4.13
C SER A 183 0.02 -9.53 4.43
N ARG A 184 0.48 -10.70 4.90
CA ARG A 184 -0.41 -11.75 5.34
C ARG A 184 -1.11 -11.31 6.62
N LEU A 185 -2.44 -11.30 6.61
CA LEU A 185 -3.24 -11.06 7.80
C LEU A 185 -3.32 -12.34 8.65
N PRO A 186 -3.36 -12.23 9.99
CA PRO A 186 -3.63 -13.36 10.86
C PRO A 186 -4.99 -14.00 10.52
N LYS A 187 -5.07 -15.32 10.51
CA LYS A 187 -6.34 -16.00 10.38
C LYS A 187 -7.18 -15.72 11.63
N ASN A 188 -8.43 -15.30 11.46
CA ASN A 188 -9.39 -15.23 12.57
C ASN A 188 -9.58 -16.64 13.15
N LYS A 189 -9.17 -16.87 14.39
CA LYS A 189 -9.30 -18.17 15.09
C LYS A 189 -10.76 -18.51 15.50
N ASN A 190 -11.75 -17.67 15.16
CA ASN A 190 -13.11 -17.73 15.75
C ASN A 190 -14.21 -18.24 14.81
N ILE A 191 -13.92 -18.93 13.69
CA ILE A 191 -14.99 -19.43 12.81
C ILE A 191 -15.16 -20.97 12.84
N ASP A 192 -14.22 -21.75 13.41
CA ASP A 192 -14.28 -23.21 13.32
C ASP A 192 -14.81 -23.94 14.57
N SER A 193 -15.42 -23.26 15.56
CA SER A 193 -15.86 -23.92 16.82
C SER A 193 -17.37 -24.18 16.94
N HIS A 194 -18.16 -24.08 15.87
CA HIS A 194 -19.62 -24.29 15.96
C HIS A 194 -20.21 -25.38 15.05
N ASN A 195 -19.38 -26.28 14.47
CA ASN A 195 -19.91 -27.40 13.67
C ASN A 195 -19.45 -28.80 14.11
N SER A 196 -19.25 -29.05 15.39
CA SER A 196 -18.91 -30.41 15.87
C SER A 196 -19.75 -30.93 17.03
N ASP A 197 -20.99 -30.44 17.17
CA ASP A 197 -21.95 -31.10 18.09
C ASP A 197 -23.32 -31.19 17.42
N ASN A 198 -23.47 -32.14 16.49
CA ASN A 198 -24.73 -32.78 16.15
C ASN A 198 -24.46 -33.99 15.23
N ASN A 199 -24.14 -35.10 15.86
CA ASN A 199 -24.47 -36.46 15.37
C ASN A 199 -24.48 -37.42 16.57
#